data_1b6f63657571699f0e3cf0eafef076a7
#
_entry.id   1b6f63657571699f0e3cf0eafef076a7
#
_cell.length_a   1.000
_cell.length_b   1.000
_cell.length_c   1.000
_cell.angle_alpha   90.00
_cell.angle_beta   90.00
_cell.angle_gamma   90.00
#
_symmetry.space_group_name_H-M   'P 1'
#
loop_
_entity.id
_entity.type
_entity.pdbx_description
1 polymer ?
#
loop_
_entity_poly.entity_id
_entity_poly.type
_entity_poly.pdbx_seq_one_letter_code
_entity_poly.pdbx_strand_id
1 'polypeptide(L)'
;MLTLDDYVVDVLMRDLVGHDRRPVSFLVYLWLAVEQQRKGKSVTISYQQLAESIGISKSSAQAAAGWLARRKLIVVNKAGFTAIPSYSVQRPWLSR
;
A
#
# COMPACT_ATOMS: atom_id res chain seq x y z
N MET A 1 -6.96 -18.09 4.55
CA MET A 1 -5.62 -17.89 5.11
C MET A 1 -4.88 -16.80 4.36
N LEU A 2 -4.23 -15.91 5.08
CA LEU A 2 -3.43 -14.86 4.46
C LEU A 2 -2.06 -15.41 4.08
N THR A 3 -1.58 -15.00 2.90
CA THR A 3 -0.25 -15.37 2.44
C THR A 3 0.54 -14.11 2.12
N LEU A 4 1.84 -14.20 2.27
CA LEU A 4 2.75 -13.09 2.01
C LEU A 4 3.92 -13.64 1.19
N ASP A 5 4.19 -13.01 0.05
CA ASP A 5 5.33 -13.42 -0.76
C ASP A 5 6.63 -13.21 0.00
N ASP A 6 7.54 -14.15 -0.11
CA ASP A 6 8.86 -14.02 0.52
C ASP A 6 9.56 -12.73 0.10
N TYR A 7 9.37 -12.32 -1.14
CA TYR A 7 9.95 -11.08 -1.69
C TYR A 7 9.61 -9.86 -0.84
N VAL A 8 8.39 -9.81 -0.30
CA VAL A 8 7.95 -8.67 0.50
C VAL A 8 8.83 -8.49 1.73
N VAL A 9 9.18 -9.59 2.40
CA VAL A 9 10.01 -9.56 3.60
C VAL A 9 11.50 -9.50 3.24
N ASP A 10 11.92 -10.29 2.25
CA ASP A 10 13.34 -10.46 1.96
C ASP A 10 13.93 -9.29 1.16
N VAL A 11 13.13 -8.66 0.31
CA VAL A 11 13.63 -7.60 -0.58
C VAL A 11 12.91 -6.28 -0.37
N LEU A 12 11.57 -6.28 -0.48
CA LEU A 12 10.80 -5.05 -0.47
C LEU A 12 10.91 -4.29 0.86
N MET A 13 10.87 -5.00 1.96
CA MET A 13 10.99 -4.38 3.28
C MET A 13 12.33 -3.65 3.40
N ARG A 14 13.41 -4.31 3.03
CA ARG A 14 14.75 -3.70 3.10
C ARG A 14 14.88 -2.51 2.15
N ASP A 15 14.27 -2.61 0.95
CA ASP A 15 14.28 -1.53 -0.02
C ASP A 15 13.54 -0.30 0.50
N LEU A 16 12.31 -0.48 0.97
CA LEU A 16 11.48 0.64 1.39
C LEU A 16 11.93 1.24 2.72
N VAL A 17 12.26 0.38 3.69
CA VAL A 17 12.63 0.83 5.03
C VAL A 17 14.07 1.35 5.05
N GLY A 18 14.99 0.59 4.49
CA GLY A 18 16.41 0.90 4.54
C GLY A 18 16.88 1.83 3.44
N HIS A 19 16.73 1.40 2.19
CA HIS A 19 17.23 2.15 1.04
C HIS A 19 16.46 3.45 0.81
N ASP A 20 15.13 3.34 0.72
CA ASP A 20 14.28 4.52 0.46
C ASP A 20 14.03 5.34 1.73
N ARG A 21 14.29 4.77 2.90
CA ARG A 21 14.03 5.40 4.20
C ARG A 21 12.56 5.79 4.34
N ARG A 22 11.68 4.87 3.94
CA ARG A 22 10.24 5.08 3.97
C ARG A 22 9.52 3.94 4.67
N PRO A 23 9.75 3.75 5.98
CA PRO A 23 9.11 2.64 6.70
C PRO A 23 7.59 2.73 6.70
N VAL A 24 7.04 3.94 6.73
CA VAL A 24 5.58 4.12 6.70
C VAL A 24 5.00 3.60 5.38
N SER A 25 5.71 3.82 4.27
CA SER A 25 5.27 3.30 2.96
C SER A 25 5.20 1.77 2.97
N PHE A 26 6.18 1.11 3.60
CA PHE A 26 6.14 -0.34 3.71
C PHE A 26 4.94 -0.80 4.54
N LEU A 27 4.63 -0.11 5.64
CA LEU A 27 3.49 -0.46 6.47
C LEU A 27 2.16 -0.30 5.72
N VAL A 28 2.03 0.76 4.93
CA VAL A 28 0.84 0.99 4.10
C VAL A 28 0.71 -0.12 3.06
N TYR A 29 1.80 -0.47 2.39
CA TYR A 29 1.80 -1.56 1.41
C TYR A 29 1.34 -2.86 2.05
N LEU A 30 1.93 -3.20 3.19
CA LEU A 30 1.64 -4.45 3.89
C LEU A 30 0.16 -4.51 4.29
N TRP A 31 -0.36 -3.44 4.87
CA TRP A 31 -1.76 -3.39 5.28
C TRP A 31 -2.70 -3.56 4.09
N LEU A 32 -2.43 -2.84 3.00
CA LEU A 32 -3.26 -2.93 1.79
C LEU A 32 -3.20 -4.32 1.17
N ALA A 33 -2.02 -4.95 1.17
CA ALA A 33 -1.85 -6.30 0.63
C ALA A 33 -2.71 -7.30 1.41
N VAL A 34 -2.72 -7.19 2.73
CA VAL A 34 -3.51 -8.07 3.58
C VAL A 34 -5.01 -7.84 3.34
N GLU A 35 -5.45 -6.59 3.30
CA GLU A 35 -6.86 -6.27 3.07
C GLU A 35 -7.34 -6.71 1.68
N GLN A 36 -6.49 -6.55 0.68
CA GLN A 36 -6.84 -7.00 -0.67
C GLN A 36 -7.06 -8.51 -0.71
N GLN A 37 -6.23 -9.26 0.02
CA GLN A 37 -6.43 -10.71 0.13
C GLN A 37 -7.74 -11.06 0.83
N ARG A 38 -8.04 -10.36 1.92
CA ARG A 38 -9.26 -10.61 2.68
C ARG A 38 -10.51 -10.36 1.86
N LYS A 39 -10.51 -9.29 1.06
CA LYS A 39 -11.67 -8.89 0.27
C LYS A 39 -11.73 -9.57 -1.09
N GLY A 40 -10.61 -10.07 -1.58
CA GLY A 40 -10.50 -10.66 -2.90
C GLY A 40 -10.63 -9.66 -4.03
N LYS A 41 -10.45 -8.36 -3.75
CA LYS A 41 -10.54 -7.29 -4.73
C LYS A 41 -9.80 -6.07 -4.20
N SER A 42 -9.72 -5.01 -5.02
CA SER A 42 -9.10 -3.76 -4.61
C SER A 42 -9.79 -3.19 -3.37
N VAL A 43 -9.03 -2.41 -2.60
CA VAL A 43 -9.47 -1.87 -1.32
C VAL A 43 -9.92 -0.42 -1.50
N THR A 44 -11.16 -0.12 -1.12
CA THR A 44 -11.69 1.25 -1.17
C THR A 44 -11.76 1.79 0.25
N ILE A 45 -10.93 2.79 0.55
CA ILE A 45 -10.81 3.31 1.90
C ILE A 45 -10.28 4.75 1.83
N SER A 46 -10.79 5.62 2.70
CA SER A 46 -10.30 6.99 2.77
C SER A 46 -8.90 7.03 3.42
N TYR A 47 -8.15 8.10 3.14
CA TYR A 47 -6.85 8.27 3.79
C TYR A 47 -6.98 8.34 5.32
N GLN A 48 -8.06 8.94 5.80
CA GLN A 48 -8.32 9.03 7.24
C GLN A 48 -8.48 7.63 7.84
N GLN A 49 -9.31 6.79 7.22
CA GLN A 49 -9.55 5.44 7.72
C GLN A 49 -8.31 4.56 7.59
N LEU A 50 -7.57 4.72 6.50
CA LEU A 50 -6.31 4.01 6.29
C LEU A 50 -5.32 4.36 7.40
N ALA A 51 -5.19 5.65 7.68
CA ALA A 51 -4.29 6.14 8.72
C ALA A 51 -4.66 5.58 10.09
N GLU A 52 -5.94 5.60 10.42
CA GLU A 52 -6.44 5.08 11.70
C GLU A 52 -6.19 3.57 11.83
N SER A 53 -6.35 2.84 10.73
CA SER A 53 -6.14 1.38 10.73
C SER A 53 -4.69 1.00 10.99
N ILE A 54 -3.75 1.82 10.54
CA ILE A 54 -2.32 1.53 10.68
C ILE A 54 -1.74 2.18 11.93
N GLY A 55 -2.32 3.29 12.37
CA GLY A 55 -1.81 4.05 13.53
C GLY A 55 -0.84 5.15 13.12
N ILE A 56 -1.09 5.79 11.98
CA ILE A 56 -0.28 6.89 11.47
C ILE A 56 -1.17 8.09 11.19
N SER A 57 -0.55 9.23 10.86
CA SER A 57 -1.33 10.43 10.54
C SER A 57 -1.90 10.32 9.12
N LYS A 58 -2.96 11.08 8.86
CA LYS A 58 -3.58 11.14 7.54
C LYS A 58 -2.59 11.61 6.49
N SER A 59 -1.79 12.63 6.80
CA SER A 59 -0.79 13.15 5.87
C SER A 59 0.29 12.12 5.56
N SER A 60 0.68 11.33 6.57
CA SER A 60 1.65 10.23 6.36
C SER A 60 1.06 9.15 5.46
N ALA A 61 -0.21 8.79 5.67
CA ALA A 61 -0.88 7.80 4.83
C ALA A 61 -0.96 8.28 3.38
N GLN A 62 -1.32 9.54 3.18
CA GLN A 62 -1.43 10.12 1.84
C GLN A 62 -0.08 10.18 1.13
N ALA A 63 0.96 10.62 1.85
CA ALA A 63 2.31 10.67 1.29
C ALA A 63 2.84 9.27 0.95
N ALA A 64 2.58 8.30 1.83
CA ALA A 64 3.00 6.92 1.59
C ALA A 64 2.31 6.32 0.37
N ALA A 65 1.00 6.54 0.23
CA ALA A 65 0.26 6.06 -0.94
C ALA A 65 0.80 6.67 -2.22
N GLY A 66 1.11 7.97 -2.21
CA GLY A 66 1.69 8.65 -3.36
C GLY A 66 3.06 8.08 -3.73
N TRP A 67 3.89 7.79 -2.73
CA TRP A 67 5.20 7.19 -2.96
C TRP A 67 5.08 5.80 -3.57
N LEU A 68 4.21 4.96 -3.01
CA LEU A 68 4.00 3.61 -3.51
C LEU A 68 3.48 3.62 -4.94
N ALA A 69 2.60 4.55 -5.26
CA ALA A 69 2.09 4.69 -6.64
C ALA A 69 3.20 5.05 -7.61
N ARG A 70 4.10 5.96 -7.22
CA ARG A 70 5.25 6.33 -8.05
C ARG A 70 6.21 5.15 -8.24
N ARG A 71 6.36 4.31 -7.22
CA ARG A 71 7.18 3.10 -7.31
C ARG A 71 6.45 1.96 -8.03
N LYS A 72 5.21 2.18 -8.46
CA LYS A 72 4.37 1.19 -9.16
C LYS A 72 4.08 -0.04 -8.31
N LEU A 73 4.05 0.14 -7.01
CA LEU A 73 3.72 -0.93 -6.07
C LEU A 73 2.23 -0.96 -5.75
N ILE A 74 1.53 0.14 -5.98
CA ILE A 74 0.07 0.19 -5.92
C ILE A 74 -0.45 1.05 -7.08
N VAL A 75 -1.71 0.81 -7.42
CA VAL A 75 -2.46 1.68 -8.34
C VAL A 75 -3.57 2.32 -7.53
N VAL A 76 -3.67 3.65 -7.61
CA VAL A 76 -4.70 4.40 -6.89
C VAL A 76 -5.68 4.93 -7.93
N ASN A 77 -6.96 4.62 -7.72
CA ASN A 77 -8.03 5.09 -8.58
C ASN A 77 -9.02 5.93 -7.79
N LYS A 78 -9.43 7.07 -8.35
CA LYS A 78 -10.48 7.91 -7.78
C LYS A 78 -11.48 8.24 -8.88
N ALA A 79 -12.76 8.04 -8.59
CA ALA A 79 -13.81 8.35 -9.54
C ALA A 79 -13.98 9.86 -9.75
N GLY A 80 -13.57 10.66 -8.77
CA GLY A 80 -13.65 12.11 -8.86
C GLY A 80 -12.77 12.74 -7.80
N PHE A 81 -12.73 14.07 -7.80
CA PHE A 81 -11.84 14.81 -6.91
C PHE A 81 -12.10 14.53 -5.43
N THR A 82 -13.38 14.40 -5.06
CA THR A 82 -13.79 14.14 -3.67
C THR A 82 -14.10 12.68 -3.39
N ALA A 83 -13.94 11.80 -4.39
CA ALA A 83 -14.25 10.38 -4.22
C ALA A 83 -13.24 9.70 -3.30
N ILE A 84 -13.70 8.67 -2.60
CA ILE A 84 -12.84 7.82 -1.78
C ILE A 84 -11.95 7.00 -2.73
N PRO A 85 -10.63 7.00 -2.52
CA PRO A 85 -9.73 6.27 -3.42
C PRO A 85 -9.86 4.76 -3.26
N SER A 86 -9.57 4.06 -4.35
CA SER A 86 -9.50 2.60 -4.39
C SER A 86 -8.06 2.21 -4.71
N TYR A 87 -7.55 1.21 -4.01
CA TYR A 87 -6.15 0.80 -4.11
C TYR A 87 -6.05 -0.63 -4.60
N SER A 88 -5.19 -0.86 -5.60
CA SER A 88 -4.84 -2.20 -6.07
C SER A 88 -3.35 -2.41 -5.81
N VAL A 89 -3.04 -3.42 -5.00
CA VAL A 89 -1.66 -3.76 -4.70
C VAL A 89 -1.06 -4.49 -5.90
N GLN A 90 0.14 -4.07 -6.29
CA GLN A 90 0.86 -4.66 -7.40
C GLN A 90 2.02 -5.48 -6.89
N ARG A 91 2.36 -6.53 -7.63
CA ARG A 91 3.50 -7.39 -7.34
C ARG A 91 4.35 -7.48 -8.61
N PRO A 92 5.06 -6.38 -8.96
CA PRO A 92 5.78 -6.32 -10.23
C PRO A 92 6.87 -7.37 -10.38
N TRP A 93 7.37 -7.92 -9.27
CA TRP A 93 8.37 -8.98 -9.31
C TRP A 93 7.82 -10.30 -9.84
N LEU A 94 6.50 -10.47 -9.90
CA LEU A 94 5.88 -11.66 -10.48
C LEU A 94 5.59 -11.50 -11.96
N SER A 95 5.67 -10.28 -12.48
CA SER A 95 5.37 -9.96 -13.87
C SER A 95 6.64 -9.88 -14.66
N ARG A 96 6.69 -10.58 -15.79
CA ARG A 96 7.87 -10.62 -16.63
C ARG A 96 7.53 -10.16 -18.04
#